data_d01eb1d5362f11db34d429b36a27bafa
#
_entry.id   d01eb1d5362f11db34d429b36a27bafa
#
_cell.length_a   1.000
_cell.length_b   1.000
_cell.length_c   1.000
_cell.angle_alpha   90.00
_cell.angle_beta   90.00
_cell.angle_gamma   90.00
#
_symmetry.space_group_name_H-M   'P 1'
#
loop_
_entity.id
_entity.type
_entity.pdbx_description
1 polymer ?
#
loop_
_entity_poly.entity_id
_entity_poly.type
_entity_poly.pdbx_seq_one_letter_code
_entity_poly.pdbx_strand_id
1 'polypeptide(L)'
;MRSSIEIHDIVNGETRIVWQTDDLVEAPNFSRDGRFLVINGDGLIYRLPLDGSGPERIDTGIAIHCNNDHGLSPDGSLMAISDKAEFGKSAIYVLPAAGGTPLLVTENLPSYWHGWSPDGTMLAYCGIRNDEFDIYTIPVAGGAERRLTFGEGRNDGPDWSPDGDWIYFNSSRTGRMQIWRIRPDGSDATRITDSPYGDWFPHPSPDGRHLLVLSYDGDVFDHPRDLNVRLRLMDMDGGNARVLFELFGGQGTINVPNWAPDSRSFAYVRYMPAA
;
A
#
# COMPACT_ATOMS: atom_id res chain seq x y z
N MET A 1 -4.81 -21.06 5.47
CA MET A 1 -5.61 -19.80 5.50
C MET A 1 -6.14 -19.63 4.11
N ARG A 2 -7.36 -19.17 3.94
CA ARG A 2 -7.96 -18.91 2.63
C ARG A 2 -8.02 -17.42 2.38
N SER A 3 -7.67 -16.96 1.19
CA SER A 3 -7.75 -15.55 0.80
C SER A 3 -8.89 -15.34 -0.20
N SER A 4 -9.64 -14.24 -0.03
CA SER A 4 -10.67 -13.77 -0.95
C SER A 4 -10.29 -12.37 -1.43
N ILE A 5 -10.03 -12.20 -2.72
CA ILE A 5 -9.82 -10.92 -3.35
C ILE A 5 -11.18 -10.36 -3.75
N GLU A 6 -11.51 -9.20 -3.22
CA GLU A 6 -12.81 -8.59 -3.34
C GLU A 6 -12.66 -7.15 -3.87
N ILE A 7 -13.67 -6.68 -4.60
CA ILE A 7 -13.80 -5.29 -5.04
C ILE A 7 -15.09 -4.72 -4.47
N HIS A 8 -14.98 -3.58 -3.78
CA HIS A 8 -16.10 -2.85 -3.20
C HIS A 8 -16.35 -1.56 -3.97
N ASP A 9 -17.61 -1.33 -4.39
CA ASP A 9 -18.07 -0.06 -4.99
C ASP A 9 -18.65 0.83 -3.89
N ILE A 10 -18.02 1.99 -3.66
CA ILE A 10 -18.41 2.92 -2.58
C ILE A 10 -19.70 3.69 -2.86
N VAL A 11 -20.21 3.65 -4.11
CA VAL A 11 -21.40 4.40 -4.53
C VAL A 11 -22.66 3.58 -4.29
N ASN A 12 -22.67 2.31 -4.70
CA ASN A 12 -23.83 1.42 -4.51
C ASN A 12 -23.71 0.50 -3.29
N GLY A 13 -22.52 0.44 -2.67
CA GLY A 13 -22.23 -0.42 -1.50
C GLY A 13 -22.08 -1.90 -1.82
N GLU A 14 -21.99 -2.27 -3.10
CA GLU A 14 -21.87 -3.66 -3.52
C GLU A 14 -20.43 -4.14 -3.43
N THR A 15 -20.27 -5.41 -3.06
CA THR A 15 -18.98 -6.10 -3.04
C THR A 15 -19.07 -7.33 -3.95
N ARG A 16 -18.09 -7.50 -4.85
CA ARG A 16 -17.93 -8.70 -5.64
C ARG A 16 -16.64 -9.42 -5.35
N ILE A 17 -16.71 -10.74 -5.29
CA ILE A 17 -15.53 -11.60 -5.20
C ILE A 17 -14.91 -11.69 -6.60
N VAL A 18 -13.61 -11.41 -6.69
CA VAL A 18 -12.83 -11.55 -7.93
C VAL A 18 -12.20 -12.93 -8.01
N TRP A 19 -11.57 -13.36 -6.91
CA TRP A 19 -10.89 -14.64 -6.86
C TRP A 19 -10.75 -15.15 -5.43
N GLN A 20 -10.73 -16.47 -5.26
CA GLN A 20 -10.52 -17.13 -3.96
C GLN A 20 -9.50 -18.24 -4.11
N THR A 21 -8.65 -18.40 -3.09
CA THR A 21 -7.62 -19.42 -3.02
C THR A 21 -7.41 -19.89 -1.59
N ASP A 22 -6.87 -21.10 -1.43
CA ASP A 22 -6.40 -21.62 -0.13
C ASP A 22 -4.99 -21.10 0.22
N ASP A 23 -4.33 -20.44 -0.72
CA ASP A 23 -3.04 -19.80 -0.50
C ASP A 23 -3.19 -18.41 0.09
N LEU A 24 -2.11 -17.91 0.70
CA LEU A 24 -2.00 -16.52 1.11
C LEU A 24 -1.69 -15.65 -0.10
N VAL A 25 -2.58 -14.70 -0.38
CA VAL A 25 -2.34 -13.61 -1.34
C VAL A 25 -2.66 -12.28 -0.70
N GLU A 26 -1.99 -11.20 -1.13
CA GLU A 26 -2.01 -9.92 -0.44
C GLU A 26 -1.99 -8.75 -1.43
N ALA A 27 -2.36 -7.56 -0.93
CA ALA A 27 -2.08 -6.25 -1.50
C ALA A 27 -2.55 -6.06 -2.96
N PRO A 28 -3.84 -6.27 -3.27
CA PRO A 28 -4.33 -6.10 -4.62
C PRO A 28 -4.32 -4.62 -5.03
N ASN A 29 -3.67 -4.29 -6.15
CA ASN A 29 -3.71 -2.97 -6.73
C ASN A 29 -4.13 -2.99 -8.20
N PHE A 30 -4.92 -2.00 -8.63
CA PHE A 30 -5.48 -1.94 -9.96
C PHE A 30 -4.46 -1.56 -11.03
N SER A 31 -4.60 -2.19 -12.21
CA SER A 31 -4.03 -1.65 -13.44
C SER A 31 -4.68 -0.32 -13.83
N ARG A 32 -3.95 0.54 -14.55
CA ARG A 32 -4.43 1.87 -14.96
C ARG A 32 -5.62 1.82 -15.91
N ASP A 33 -5.79 0.73 -16.63
CA ASP A 33 -6.95 0.49 -17.51
C ASP A 33 -8.11 -0.24 -16.78
N GLY A 34 -7.94 -0.58 -15.49
CA GLY A 34 -8.94 -1.24 -14.66
C GLY A 34 -9.25 -2.69 -15.05
N ARG A 35 -8.41 -3.36 -15.87
CA ARG A 35 -8.70 -4.71 -16.39
C ARG A 35 -8.13 -5.84 -15.55
N PHE A 36 -7.14 -5.56 -14.72
CA PHE A 36 -6.53 -6.56 -13.85
C PHE A 36 -6.05 -5.95 -12.53
N LEU A 37 -5.79 -6.81 -11.56
CA LEU A 37 -5.09 -6.47 -10.33
C LEU A 37 -3.66 -7.04 -10.37
N VAL A 38 -2.73 -6.35 -9.74
CA VAL A 38 -1.45 -6.91 -9.34
C VAL A 38 -1.58 -7.36 -7.90
N ILE A 39 -1.11 -8.56 -7.59
CA ILE A 39 -1.14 -9.18 -6.26
C ILE A 39 0.19 -9.88 -5.99
N ASN A 40 0.50 -10.12 -4.72
CA ASN A 40 1.60 -11.00 -4.36
C ASN A 40 1.11 -12.25 -3.61
N GLY A 41 1.91 -13.31 -3.71
CA GLY A 41 1.73 -14.57 -2.99
C GLY A 41 3.00 -15.40 -3.06
N ASP A 42 3.37 -16.02 -1.95
CA ASP A 42 4.58 -16.87 -1.83
C ASP A 42 5.89 -16.21 -2.35
N GLY A 43 6.03 -14.90 -2.10
CA GLY A 43 7.21 -14.13 -2.53
C GLY A 43 7.24 -13.77 -4.02
N LEU A 44 6.18 -14.03 -4.76
CA LEU A 44 6.07 -13.78 -6.19
C LEU A 44 4.96 -12.75 -6.48
N ILE A 45 5.06 -12.12 -7.64
CA ILE A 45 4.07 -11.14 -8.13
C ILE A 45 3.24 -11.75 -9.24
N TYR A 46 1.94 -11.48 -9.22
CA TYR A 46 0.99 -12.00 -10.19
C TYR A 46 0.11 -10.88 -10.74
N ARG A 47 -0.29 -11.05 -11.99
CA ARG A 47 -1.38 -10.34 -12.64
C ARG A 47 -2.64 -11.18 -12.50
N LEU A 48 -3.71 -10.60 -11.95
CA LEU A 48 -5.02 -11.24 -11.82
C LEU A 48 -6.03 -10.53 -12.73
N PRO A 49 -6.33 -11.06 -13.92
CA PRO A 49 -7.35 -10.50 -14.79
C PRO A 49 -8.74 -10.49 -14.12
N LEU A 50 -9.52 -9.45 -14.37
CA LEU A 50 -10.87 -9.32 -13.80
C LEU A 50 -11.94 -10.08 -14.58
N ASP A 51 -11.57 -10.79 -15.63
CA ASP A 51 -12.44 -11.65 -16.45
C ASP A 51 -12.61 -13.07 -15.89
N GLY A 52 -11.91 -13.40 -14.80
CA GLY A 52 -11.98 -14.70 -14.11
C GLY A 52 -11.01 -15.77 -14.63
N SER A 53 -10.05 -15.42 -15.49
CA SER A 53 -9.07 -16.38 -16.05
C SER A 53 -8.03 -16.87 -15.03
N GLY A 54 -7.99 -16.27 -13.83
CA GLY A 54 -7.05 -16.63 -12.77
C GLY A 54 -5.71 -15.89 -12.85
N PRO A 55 -4.84 -16.03 -11.80
CA PRO A 55 -3.60 -15.28 -11.72
C PRO A 55 -2.54 -15.82 -12.69
N GLU A 56 -1.82 -14.90 -13.32
CA GLU A 56 -0.67 -15.13 -14.19
C GLU A 56 0.59 -14.58 -13.52
N ARG A 57 1.64 -15.38 -13.37
CA ARG A 57 2.90 -14.92 -12.77
C ARG A 57 3.56 -13.85 -13.66
N ILE A 58 3.99 -12.75 -13.04
CA ILE A 58 4.87 -11.76 -13.66
C ILE A 58 6.33 -12.19 -13.39
N ASP A 59 7.16 -12.21 -14.41
CA ASP A 59 8.60 -12.49 -14.26
C ASP A 59 9.29 -11.27 -13.65
N THR A 60 9.76 -11.40 -12.42
CA THR A 60 10.49 -10.38 -11.67
C THR A 60 11.99 -10.66 -11.60
N GLY A 61 12.51 -11.55 -12.46
CA GLY A 61 13.93 -11.90 -12.51
C GLY A 61 14.44 -12.47 -11.19
N ILE A 62 15.43 -11.80 -10.58
CA ILE A 62 16.04 -12.23 -9.30
C ILE A 62 15.16 -11.95 -8.07
N ALA A 63 14.15 -11.09 -8.19
CA ALA A 63 13.27 -10.71 -7.09
C ALA A 63 12.18 -11.76 -6.87
N ILE A 64 12.49 -12.78 -6.06
CA ILE A 64 11.64 -13.97 -5.81
C ILE A 64 11.25 -14.12 -4.33
N HIS A 65 11.53 -13.12 -3.51
CA HIS A 65 11.13 -13.01 -2.12
C HIS A 65 10.47 -11.65 -1.86
N CYS A 66 9.56 -11.27 -2.78
CA CYS A 66 8.77 -10.04 -2.66
C CYS A 66 7.85 -10.12 -1.44
N ASN A 67 7.71 -9.00 -0.75
CA ASN A 67 6.66 -8.81 0.24
C ASN A 67 5.41 -8.20 -0.42
N ASN A 68 4.47 -7.71 0.38
CA ASN A 68 3.22 -7.13 -0.09
C ASN A 68 3.32 -5.65 -0.53
N ASP A 69 4.53 -5.09 -0.63
CA ASP A 69 4.76 -3.71 -1.04
C ASP A 69 5.11 -3.67 -2.54
N HIS A 70 4.11 -3.50 -3.38
CA HIS A 70 4.27 -3.44 -4.82
C HIS A 70 3.19 -2.57 -5.47
N GLY A 71 3.48 -2.00 -6.64
CA GLY A 71 2.47 -1.23 -7.36
C GLY A 71 2.96 -0.63 -8.67
N LEU A 72 1.99 -0.37 -9.55
CA LEU A 72 2.23 0.17 -10.88
C LEU A 72 2.46 1.68 -10.86
N SER A 73 3.36 2.14 -11.73
CA SER A 73 3.57 3.58 -11.99
C SER A 73 2.29 4.26 -12.49
N PRO A 74 2.17 5.60 -12.37
CA PRO A 74 0.99 6.34 -12.81
C PRO A 74 0.62 6.14 -14.28
N ASP A 75 1.59 5.91 -15.14
CA ASP A 75 1.39 5.59 -16.56
C ASP A 75 1.19 4.09 -16.86
N GLY A 76 1.38 3.23 -15.83
CA GLY A 76 1.26 1.78 -15.94
C GLY A 76 2.41 1.08 -16.67
N SER A 77 3.48 1.78 -17.02
CA SER A 77 4.60 1.21 -17.77
C SER A 77 5.62 0.46 -16.88
N LEU A 78 5.75 0.89 -15.64
CA LEU A 78 6.67 0.33 -14.65
C LEU A 78 5.91 -0.24 -13.45
N MET A 79 6.62 -1.05 -12.68
CA MET A 79 6.18 -1.58 -11.39
C MET A 79 7.32 -1.41 -10.38
N ALA A 80 7.00 -0.92 -9.18
CA ALA A 80 7.89 -0.98 -8.03
C ALA A 80 7.55 -2.20 -7.19
N ILE A 81 8.57 -2.85 -6.63
CA ILE A 81 8.45 -4.00 -5.73
C ILE A 81 9.46 -3.87 -4.59
N SER A 82 9.14 -4.43 -3.44
CA SER A 82 10.09 -4.62 -2.34
C SER A 82 10.45 -6.10 -2.23
N ASP A 83 11.73 -6.41 -2.32
CA ASP A 83 12.24 -7.78 -2.33
C ASP A 83 13.45 -7.94 -1.42
N LYS A 84 13.64 -9.13 -0.83
CA LYS A 84 14.77 -9.44 0.06
C LYS A 84 15.71 -10.53 -0.43
N ALA A 85 15.52 -11.04 -1.66
CA ALA A 85 16.27 -12.18 -2.18
C ALA A 85 17.78 -11.93 -2.22
N GLU A 86 18.19 -10.75 -2.68
CA GLU A 86 19.60 -10.42 -2.91
C GLU A 86 20.34 -10.09 -1.60
N PHE A 87 19.72 -9.30 -0.71
CA PHE A 87 20.41 -8.74 0.46
C PHE A 87 19.97 -9.34 1.80
N GLY A 88 18.97 -10.23 1.83
CA GLY A 88 18.34 -10.72 3.06
C GLY A 88 17.57 -9.64 3.84
N LYS A 89 17.53 -8.42 3.30
CA LYS A 89 16.76 -7.26 3.79
C LYS A 89 15.98 -6.67 2.62
N SER A 90 14.80 -6.10 2.90
CA SER A 90 13.95 -5.50 1.87
C SER A 90 14.66 -4.35 1.17
N ALA A 91 14.74 -4.42 -0.15
CA ALA A 91 15.23 -3.40 -1.07
C ALA A 91 14.14 -3.09 -2.10
N ILE A 92 14.10 -1.85 -2.57
CA ILE A 92 13.13 -1.43 -3.59
C ILE A 92 13.77 -1.56 -4.97
N TYR A 93 13.03 -2.22 -5.84
CA TYR A 93 13.37 -2.37 -7.26
C TYR A 93 12.27 -1.80 -8.14
N VAL A 94 12.64 -1.38 -9.32
CA VAL A 94 11.72 -0.98 -10.40
C VAL A 94 12.00 -1.81 -11.64
N LEU A 95 10.94 -2.28 -12.31
CA LEU A 95 11.00 -3.09 -13.52
C LEU A 95 9.84 -2.74 -14.46
N PRO A 96 9.86 -3.18 -15.75
CA PRO A 96 8.71 -3.05 -16.61
C PRO A 96 7.47 -3.75 -16.02
N ALA A 97 6.30 -3.16 -16.13
CA ALA A 97 5.04 -3.73 -15.60
C ALA A 97 4.70 -5.10 -16.22
N ALA A 98 5.18 -5.37 -17.43
CA ALA A 98 5.03 -6.67 -18.09
C ALA A 98 5.99 -7.75 -17.58
N GLY A 99 6.89 -7.40 -16.65
CA GLY A 99 7.96 -8.25 -16.17
C GLY A 99 9.30 -7.96 -16.87
N GLY A 100 10.38 -8.49 -16.29
CA GLY A 100 11.73 -8.31 -16.80
C GLY A 100 12.77 -8.15 -15.70
N THR A 101 13.91 -7.58 -16.04
CA THR A 101 15.04 -7.40 -15.11
C THR A 101 14.74 -6.25 -14.14
N PRO A 102 14.70 -6.52 -12.82
CA PRO A 102 14.51 -5.48 -11.81
C PRO A 102 15.80 -4.65 -11.68
N LEU A 103 15.63 -3.32 -11.56
CA LEU A 103 16.69 -2.37 -11.28
C LEU A 103 16.60 -1.91 -9.83
N LEU A 104 17.70 -2.04 -9.08
CA LEU A 104 17.80 -1.60 -7.70
C LEU A 104 17.64 -0.08 -7.60
N VAL A 105 16.76 0.39 -6.71
CA VAL A 105 16.54 1.82 -6.47
C VAL A 105 17.13 2.26 -5.13
N THR A 106 16.97 1.46 -4.07
CA THR A 106 17.44 1.83 -2.71
C THR A 106 18.71 1.08 -2.33
N GLU A 107 19.78 1.82 -2.02
CA GLU A 107 21.06 1.25 -1.53
C GLU A 107 21.04 1.09 0.00
N ASN A 108 20.32 1.95 0.72
CA ASN A 108 20.15 1.85 2.17
C ASN A 108 19.00 0.91 2.52
N LEU A 109 19.24 -0.05 3.42
CA LEU A 109 18.32 -1.15 3.73
C LEU A 109 18.06 -1.29 5.24
N PRO A 110 16.85 -1.75 5.63
CA PRO A 110 15.72 -2.11 4.79
C PRO A 110 14.92 -0.91 4.31
N SER A 111 14.25 -1.07 3.18
CA SER A 111 13.34 -0.11 2.56
C SER A 111 12.10 -0.84 2.03
N TYR A 112 10.91 -0.28 2.27
CA TYR A 112 9.60 -0.86 1.97
C TYR A 112 8.80 0.13 1.14
N TRP A 113 8.53 -0.20 -0.11
CA TRP A 113 7.82 0.68 -1.05
C TRP A 113 6.34 0.82 -0.66
N HIS A 114 5.76 2.03 -0.87
CA HIS A 114 4.33 2.25 -0.66
C HIS A 114 3.67 3.11 -1.73
N GLY A 115 4.36 4.05 -2.36
CA GLY A 115 3.70 4.94 -3.31
C GLY A 115 4.59 5.53 -4.39
N TRP A 116 3.98 5.82 -5.54
CA TRP A 116 4.55 6.60 -6.63
C TRP A 116 4.07 8.05 -6.53
N SER A 117 4.94 9.02 -6.81
CA SER A 117 4.47 10.38 -7.09
C SER A 117 3.57 10.41 -8.32
N PRO A 118 2.57 11.30 -8.40
CA PRO A 118 1.63 11.34 -9.52
C PRO A 118 2.28 11.56 -10.89
N ASP A 119 3.43 12.22 -10.93
CA ASP A 119 4.25 12.42 -12.13
C ASP A 119 5.15 11.22 -12.47
N GLY A 120 5.19 10.19 -11.62
CA GLY A 120 5.99 8.98 -11.82
C GLY A 120 7.49 9.16 -11.62
N THR A 121 7.96 10.29 -11.10
CA THR A 121 9.39 10.58 -10.98
C THR A 121 10.01 10.17 -9.65
N MET A 122 9.19 10.04 -8.58
CA MET A 122 9.63 9.74 -7.22
C MET A 122 8.89 8.55 -6.64
N LEU A 123 9.55 7.84 -5.72
CA LEU A 123 8.94 6.83 -4.85
C LEU A 123 8.87 7.35 -3.43
N ALA A 124 7.79 7.03 -2.71
CA ALA A 124 7.67 7.18 -1.26
C ALA A 124 7.70 5.80 -0.59
N TYR A 125 8.40 5.69 0.52
CA TYR A 125 8.63 4.42 1.17
C TYR A 125 8.91 4.57 2.67
N CYS A 126 8.73 3.47 3.42
CA CYS A 126 9.21 3.34 4.78
C CYS A 126 10.63 2.83 4.76
N GLY A 127 11.56 3.56 5.37
CA GLY A 127 12.95 3.15 5.56
C GLY A 127 13.25 2.96 7.05
N ILE A 128 13.97 1.89 7.39
CA ILE A 128 14.46 1.70 8.76
C ILE A 128 15.94 2.05 8.79
N ARG A 129 16.27 3.12 9.51
CA ARG A 129 17.64 3.59 9.68
C ARG A 129 17.93 3.80 11.17
N ASN A 130 18.97 3.14 11.72
CA ASN A 130 19.28 3.18 13.15
C ASN A 130 18.09 2.80 14.05
N ASP A 131 17.32 1.78 13.66
CA ASP A 131 16.11 1.29 14.33
C ASP A 131 14.94 2.29 14.37
N GLU A 132 15.02 3.40 13.62
CA GLU A 132 13.94 4.35 13.42
C GLU A 132 13.21 4.07 12.10
N PHE A 133 11.88 4.03 12.18
CA PHE A 133 10.96 3.85 11.04
C PHE A 133 10.50 5.21 10.56
N ASP A 134 10.94 5.61 9.37
CA ASP A 134 10.64 6.92 8.83
C ASP A 134 10.25 6.90 7.36
N ILE A 135 9.56 7.97 6.96
CA ILE A 135 9.15 8.18 5.59
C ILE A 135 10.31 8.81 4.82
N TYR A 136 10.58 8.21 3.67
CA TYR A 136 11.59 8.66 2.73
C TYR A 136 10.99 8.83 1.34
N THR A 137 11.63 9.67 0.54
CA THR A 137 11.42 9.73 -0.91
C THR A 137 12.75 9.53 -1.63
N ILE A 138 12.70 8.98 -2.86
CA ILE A 138 13.85 8.74 -3.71
C ILE A 138 13.44 8.88 -5.17
N PRO A 139 14.30 9.41 -6.08
CA PRO A 139 14.05 9.36 -7.51
C PRO A 139 13.90 7.91 -8.00
N VAL A 140 13.02 7.67 -8.95
CA VAL A 140 12.80 6.33 -9.56
C VAL A 140 14.08 5.73 -10.13
N ALA A 141 14.96 6.57 -10.65
CA ALA A 141 16.28 6.16 -11.16
C ALA A 141 17.30 5.83 -10.06
N GLY A 142 16.91 5.91 -8.77
CA GLY A 142 17.84 5.80 -7.65
C GLY A 142 18.58 7.10 -7.35
N GLY A 143 19.56 7.04 -6.44
CA GLY A 143 20.37 8.18 -6.02
C GLY A 143 20.13 8.58 -4.57
N ALA A 144 20.17 9.87 -4.26
CA ALA A 144 20.06 10.35 -2.88
C ALA A 144 18.62 10.21 -2.35
N GLU A 145 18.44 9.43 -1.27
CA GLU A 145 17.18 9.39 -0.54
C GLU A 145 17.01 10.66 0.31
N ARG A 146 15.76 11.10 0.45
CA ARG A 146 15.39 12.21 1.32
C ARG A 146 14.50 11.71 2.44
N ARG A 147 14.94 11.89 3.69
CA ARG A 147 14.15 11.61 4.89
C ARG A 147 13.16 12.76 5.13
N LEU A 148 11.87 12.44 5.35
CA LEU A 148 10.79 13.41 5.58
C LEU A 148 10.34 13.48 7.04
N THR A 149 10.49 12.38 7.80
CA THR A 149 10.15 12.31 9.23
C THR A 149 11.39 11.96 10.05
N PHE A 150 11.44 12.33 11.33
CA PHE A 150 12.67 12.27 12.11
C PHE A 150 12.43 11.69 13.51
N GLY A 151 12.24 10.35 13.61
CA GLY A 151 12.21 9.63 14.89
C GLY A 151 11.09 10.01 15.86
N GLU A 152 10.02 10.61 15.36
CA GLU A 152 8.86 11.01 16.17
C GLU A 152 7.85 9.85 16.31
N GLY A 153 8.33 8.68 16.76
CA GLY A 153 7.59 7.43 16.78
C GLY A 153 7.77 6.64 15.47
N ARG A 154 6.99 5.56 15.29
CA ARG A 154 7.00 4.77 14.05
C ARG A 154 6.19 5.49 12.98
N ASN A 155 6.79 5.68 11.80
CA ASN A 155 6.16 6.28 10.62
C ASN A 155 6.21 5.25 9.48
N ASP A 156 5.06 5.00 8.82
CA ASP A 156 4.93 3.91 7.84
C ASP A 156 3.82 4.20 6.82
N GLY A 157 3.72 3.37 5.77
CA GLY A 157 2.63 3.38 4.80
C GLY A 157 2.42 4.67 4.04
N PRO A 158 3.47 5.32 3.47
CA PRO A 158 3.29 6.58 2.77
C PRO A 158 2.62 6.41 1.40
N ASP A 159 1.60 7.21 1.12
CA ASP A 159 0.97 7.30 -0.20
C ASP A 159 0.76 8.76 -0.62
N TRP A 160 0.91 9.05 -1.90
CA TRP A 160 0.81 10.40 -2.45
C TRP A 160 -0.64 10.82 -2.67
N SER A 161 -0.94 12.09 -2.39
CA SER A 161 -2.16 12.69 -2.92
C SER A 161 -2.08 12.82 -4.44
N PRO A 162 -3.21 12.69 -5.16
CA PRO A 162 -3.20 12.71 -6.64
C PRO A 162 -2.76 14.03 -7.28
N ASP A 163 -2.80 15.14 -6.52
CA ASP A 163 -2.26 16.45 -6.93
C ASP A 163 -0.74 16.57 -6.68
N GLY A 164 -0.13 15.60 -5.95
CA GLY A 164 1.28 15.63 -5.59
C GLY A 164 1.64 16.57 -4.45
N ASP A 165 0.69 17.25 -3.88
CA ASP A 165 0.89 18.27 -2.85
C ASP A 165 1.19 17.69 -1.47
N TRP A 166 0.77 16.44 -1.21
CA TRP A 166 0.88 15.79 0.08
C TRP A 166 1.32 14.33 -0.04
N ILE A 167 1.99 13.85 1.01
CA ILE A 167 2.21 12.43 1.28
C ILE A 167 1.46 12.12 2.57
N TYR A 168 0.47 11.22 2.48
CA TYR A 168 -0.25 10.68 3.62
C TYR A 168 0.54 9.49 4.18
N PHE A 169 0.55 9.32 5.49
CA PHE A 169 1.26 8.22 6.16
C PHE A 169 0.64 7.97 7.53
N ASN A 170 0.94 6.84 8.12
CA ASN A 170 0.57 6.57 9.50
C ASN A 170 1.75 6.80 10.45
N SER A 171 1.46 7.32 11.64
CA SER A 171 2.47 7.67 12.65
C SER A 171 1.97 7.43 14.07
N SER A 172 2.83 6.87 14.92
CA SER A 172 2.56 6.68 16.35
C SER A 172 3.02 7.84 17.24
N ARG A 173 3.43 8.99 16.66
CA ARG A 173 3.99 10.16 17.37
C ARG A 173 3.09 10.75 18.46
N THR A 174 1.79 10.48 18.42
CA THR A 174 0.83 10.90 19.44
C THR A 174 0.41 9.79 20.39
N GLY A 175 1.17 8.67 20.46
CA GLY A 175 0.96 7.54 21.34
C GLY A 175 0.18 6.39 20.70
N ARG A 176 -0.71 6.67 19.74
CA ARG A 176 -1.44 5.66 18.96
C ARG A 176 -1.20 5.91 17.48
N MET A 177 -1.20 4.84 16.68
CA MET A 177 -1.09 4.96 15.24
C MET A 177 -2.27 5.74 14.67
N GLN A 178 -2.00 6.86 14.03
CA GLN A 178 -2.97 7.76 13.41
C GLN A 178 -2.47 8.19 12.03
N ILE A 179 -3.37 8.65 11.19
CA ILE A 179 -3.03 9.17 9.86
C ILE A 179 -2.56 10.62 9.98
N TRP A 180 -1.48 10.90 9.25
CA TRP A 180 -0.85 12.20 9.09
C TRP A 180 -0.64 12.48 7.60
N ARG A 181 -0.39 13.73 7.26
CA ARG A 181 0.13 14.13 5.95
C ARG A 181 1.29 15.09 6.13
N ILE A 182 2.17 15.13 5.14
CA ILE A 182 3.36 15.99 5.11
C ILE A 182 3.58 16.46 3.67
N ARG A 183 4.18 17.63 3.48
CA ARG A 183 4.61 18.10 2.16
C ARG A 183 5.76 17.22 1.64
N PRO A 184 5.94 17.09 0.31
CA PRO A 184 7.07 16.34 -0.26
C PRO A 184 8.44 16.90 0.11
N ASP A 185 8.48 18.15 0.57
CA ASP A 185 9.70 18.76 1.09
C ASP A 185 9.92 18.52 2.59
N GLY A 186 9.03 17.79 3.26
CA GLY A 186 9.10 17.49 4.70
C GLY A 186 8.51 18.55 5.60
N SER A 187 7.91 19.62 5.06
CA SER A 187 7.23 20.66 5.83
C SER A 187 5.75 20.31 6.12
N ASP A 188 5.12 21.10 6.98
CA ASP A 188 3.67 21.11 7.23
C ASP A 188 3.06 19.78 7.70
N ALA A 189 3.78 18.98 8.50
CA ALA A 189 3.24 17.74 9.05
C ALA A 189 1.95 18.00 9.84
N THR A 190 0.84 17.41 9.40
CA THR A 190 -0.51 17.66 9.95
C THR A 190 -1.20 16.35 10.26
N ARG A 191 -1.78 16.20 11.46
CA ARG A 191 -2.59 15.05 11.86
C ARG A 191 -3.95 15.09 11.16
N ILE A 192 -4.36 13.94 10.61
CA ILE A 192 -5.62 13.78 9.88
C ILE A 192 -6.65 13.03 10.73
N THR A 193 -6.23 12.00 11.46
CA THR A 193 -7.16 11.26 12.32
C THR A 193 -6.85 11.44 13.80
N ASP A 194 -7.92 11.47 14.61
CA ASP A 194 -7.89 11.38 16.07
C ASP A 194 -8.99 10.42 16.51
N SER A 195 -8.78 9.16 16.17
CA SER A 195 -9.77 8.11 16.34
C SER A 195 -9.42 7.19 17.52
N PRO A 196 -10.39 6.44 18.06
CA PRO A 196 -10.13 5.42 19.07
C PRO A 196 -9.42 4.19 18.51
N TYR A 197 -9.22 4.12 17.19
CA TYR A 197 -8.60 3.02 16.47
C TYR A 197 -7.11 3.26 16.25
N GLY A 198 -6.35 2.19 15.97
CA GLY A 198 -5.05 2.27 15.34
C GLY A 198 -5.23 2.35 13.82
N ASP A 199 -4.96 3.50 13.22
CA ASP A 199 -5.21 3.78 11.80
C ASP A 199 -3.93 3.59 10.97
N TRP A 200 -4.00 2.77 9.90
CA TRP A 200 -2.88 2.36 9.06
C TRP A 200 -3.22 2.49 7.58
N PHE A 201 -2.19 2.59 6.73
CA PHE A 201 -2.25 2.53 5.26
C PHE A 201 -3.30 3.48 4.65
N PRO A 202 -3.05 4.79 4.71
CA PRO A 202 -3.94 5.77 4.09
C PRO A 202 -3.79 5.75 2.57
N HIS A 203 -4.86 5.48 1.84
CA HIS A 203 -4.86 5.49 0.36
C HIS A 203 -5.81 6.55 -0.18
N PRO A 204 -5.29 7.68 -0.70
CA PRO A 204 -6.07 8.67 -1.42
C PRO A 204 -6.75 8.10 -2.67
N SER A 205 -8.02 8.43 -2.88
CA SER A 205 -8.69 8.11 -4.15
C SER A 205 -8.10 8.93 -5.30
N PRO A 206 -8.06 8.42 -6.54
CA PRO A 206 -7.49 9.13 -7.69
C PRO A 206 -8.13 10.51 -7.97
N ASP A 207 -9.39 10.71 -7.61
CA ASP A 207 -10.08 12.00 -7.75
C ASP A 207 -9.81 13.00 -6.60
N GLY A 208 -9.02 12.59 -5.59
CA GLY A 208 -8.66 13.42 -4.45
C GLY A 208 -9.80 13.75 -3.48
N ARG A 209 -10.89 12.97 -3.47
CA ARG A 209 -12.04 13.22 -2.61
C ARG A 209 -12.04 12.39 -1.34
N HIS A 210 -11.52 11.18 -1.42
CA HIS A 210 -11.64 10.19 -0.36
C HIS A 210 -10.28 9.66 0.08
N LEU A 211 -10.21 9.30 1.36
CA LEU A 211 -9.12 8.58 1.96
C LEU A 211 -9.64 7.24 2.50
N LEU A 212 -9.10 6.14 2.02
CA LEU A 212 -9.37 4.80 2.54
C LEU A 212 -8.32 4.45 3.58
N VAL A 213 -8.72 3.88 4.72
CA VAL A 213 -7.85 3.59 5.86
C VAL A 213 -8.19 2.23 6.45
N LEU A 214 -7.17 1.46 6.80
CA LEU A 214 -7.29 0.25 7.61
C LEU A 214 -7.25 0.64 9.10
N SER A 215 -8.20 0.16 9.90
CA SER A 215 -8.24 0.48 11.32
C SER A 215 -8.34 -0.79 12.17
N TYR A 216 -7.46 -0.90 13.16
CA TYR A 216 -7.48 -1.94 14.17
C TYR A 216 -8.21 -1.47 15.42
N ASP A 217 -8.81 -2.40 16.17
CA ASP A 217 -9.33 -2.11 17.50
C ASP A 217 -8.17 -1.87 18.49
N GLY A 218 -8.12 -0.66 19.03
CA GLY A 218 -7.09 -0.27 20.01
C GLY A 218 -5.70 -0.08 19.39
N ASP A 219 -4.71 -0.19 20.24
CA ASP A 219 -3.29 -0.11 19.86
C ASP A 219 -2.78 -1.51 19.48
N VAL A 220 -2.50 -1.71 18.21
CA VAL A 220 -1.78 -2.88 17.74
C VAL A 220 -0.37 -2.48 17.36
N PHE A 221 0.59 -3.29 17.79
CA PHE A 221 1.97 -3.13 17.38
C PHE A 221 2.16 -3.82 16.01
N ASP A 222 2.76 -3.11 15.07
CA ASP A 222 3.28 -3.68 13.82
C ASP A 222 2.24 -4.26 12.85
N HIS A 223 1.07 -3.64 12.74
CA HIS A 223 0.01 -3.96 11.75
C HIS A 223 -0.14 -5.48 11.45
N PRO A 224 -0.39 -6.34 12.45
CA PRO A 224 -0.40 -7.77 12.25
C PRO A 224 -1.47 -8.20 11.26
N ARG A 225 -1.19 -9.30 10.55
CA ARG A 225 -2.21 -10.06 9.83
C ARG A 225 -3.07 -10.83 10.84
N ASP A 226 -4.19 -11.35 10.42
CA ASP A 226 -5.03 -12.31 11.17
C ASP A 226 -5.76 -11.68 12.38
N LEU A 227 -6.23 -10.46 12.21
CA LEU A 227 -7.09 -9.77 13.16
C LEU A 227 -8.39 -9.28 12.51
N ASN A 228 -9.39 -9.00 13.34
CA ASN A 228 -10.53 -8.22 12.90
C ASN A 228 -10.11 -6.76 12.73
N VAL A 229 -10.38 -6.23 11.54
CA VAL A 229 -10.08 -4.85 11.16
C VAL A 229 -11.30 -4.19 10.54
N ARG A 230 -11.24 -2.87 10.41
CA ARG A 230 -12.24 -2.05 9.72
C ARG A 230 -11.62 -1.39 8.51
N LEU A 231 -12.32 -1.38 7.39
CA LEU A 231 -12.06 -0.44 6.32
C LEU A 231 -12.93 0.78 6.54
N ARG A 232 -12.29 1.92 6.64
CA ARG A 232 -12.91 3.22 6.87
C ARG A 232 -12.69 4.14 5.68
N LEU A 233 -13.73 4.85 5.31
CA LEU A 233 -13.70 5.89 4.28
C LEU A 233 -13.94 7.23 4.94
N MET A 234 -13.16 8.24 4.52
CA MET A 234 -13.27 9.61 5.02
C MET A 234 -12.91 10.61 3.92
N ASP A 235 -13.16 11.89 4.16
CA ASP A 235 -12.64 12.96 3.31
C ASP A 235 -11.12 13.09 3.50
N MET A 236 -10.43 13.75 2.57
CA MET A 236 -8.97 13.90 2.59
C MET A 236 -8.42 14.63 3.83
N ASP A 237 -9.27 15.39 4.54
CA ASP A 237 -8.94 16.08 5.79
C ASP A 237 -9.33 15.29 7.05
N GLY A 238 -9.82 14.05 6.89
CA GLY A 238 -10.30 13.19 7.97
C GLY A 238 -11.78 13.38 8.33
N GLY A 239 -12.47 14.33 7.70
CA GLY A 239 -13.90 14.57 7.91
C GLY A 239 -14.77 13.44 7.39
N ASN A 240 -16.05 13.39 7.84
CA ASN A 240 -17.06 12.43 7.40
C ASN A 240 -16.63 10.95 7.50
N ALA A 241 -15.74 10.62 8.43
CA ALA A 241 -15.21 9.28 8.61
C ALA A 241 -16.31 8.27 8.96
N ARG A 242 -16.40 7.18 8.17
CA ARG A 242 -17.37 6.10 8.39
C ARG A 242 -16.72 4.74 8.20
N VAL A 243 -17.18 3.74 8.93
CA VAL A 243 -16.84 2.35 8.71
C VAL A 243 -17.64 1.85 7.50
N LEU A 244 -16.96 1.31 6.50
CA LEU A 244 -17.61 0.64 5.39
C LEU A 244 -18.05 -0.76 5.80
N PHE A 245 -17.11 -1.53 6.35
CA PHE A 245 -17.38 -2.86 6.89
C PHE A 245 -16.20 -3.35 7.75
N GLU A 246 -16.48 -4.40 8.50
CA GLU A 246 -15.49 -5.15 9.29
C GLU A 246 -15.14 -6.46 8.58
N LEU A 247 -13.90 -6.89 8.71
CA LEU A 247 -13.42 -8.14 8.12
C LEU A 247 -12.28 -8.74 8.94
N PHE A 248 -12.05 -10.02 8.77
CA PHE A 248 -10.82 -10.66 9.23
C PHE A 248 -9.72 -10.39 8.20
N GLY A 249 -8.66 -9.70 8.60
CA GLY A 249 -7.65 -9.14 7.69
C GLY A 249 -6.42 -8.67 8.43
N GLY A 250 -5.95 -7.46 8.09
CA GLY A 250 -4.76 -6.82 8.64
C GLY A 250 -3.75 -6.50 7.56
N GLN A 251 -2.47 -6.71 7.83
CA GLN A 251 -1.42 -6.55 6.83
C GLN A 251 -1.77 -7.34 5.56
N GLY A 252 -1.55 -6.75 4.41
CA GLY A 252 -1.89 -7.31 3.10
C GLY A 252 -3.32 -7.08 2.64
N THR A 253 -4.24 -6.65 3.53
CA THR A 253 -5.62 -6.34 3.13
C THR A 253 -5.68 -5.15 2.17
N ILE A 254 -5.04 -4.03 2.52
CA ILE A 254 -4.90 -2.82 1.70
C ILE A 254 -3.52 -2.17 1.90
N ASN A 255 -2.45 -2.94 1.87
CA ASN A 255 -1.10 -2.47 2.21
C ASN A 255 -0.53 -1.45 1.21
N VAL A 256 -1.06 -1.40 0.00
CA VAL A 256 -0.61 -0.57 -1.11
C VAL A 256 -1.79 0.15 -1.76
N PRO A 257 -1.56 1.17 -2.59
CA PRO A 257 -2.63 1.89 -3.30
C PRO A 257 -3.55 0.92 -4.06
N ASN A 258 -4.83 0.93 -3.73
CA ASN A 258 -5.76 -0.13 -4.13
C ASN A 258 -7.04 0.37 -4.78
N TRP A 259 -7.13 1.67 -5.06
CA TRP A 259 -8.27 2.27 -5.75
C TRP A 259 -8.30 1.91 -7.24
N ALA A 260 -9.50 1.68 -7.75
CA ALA A 260 -9.73 1.64 -9.18
C ALA A 260 -9.54 3.04 -9.80
N PRO A 261 -9.13 3.11 -11.08
CA PRO A 261 -8.87 4.40 -11.75
C PRO A 261 -10.07 5.35 -11.79
N ASP A 262 -11.28 4.83 -11.68
CA ASP A 262 -12.53 5.59 -11.69
C ASP A 262 -12.91 6.21 -10.34
N SER A 263 -12.13 5.96 -9.28
CA SER A 263 -12.37 6.40 -7.91
C SER A 263 -13.69 5.91 -7.29
N ARG A 264 -14.34 4.93 -7.91
CA ARG A 264 -15.63 4.37 -7.43
C ARG A 264 -15.47 3.10 -6.65
N SER A 265 -14.39 2.37 -6.91
CA SER A 265 -14.15 1.07 -6.32
C SER A 265 -12.74 0.95 -5.79
N PHE A 266 -12.55 0.05 -4.84
CA PHE A 266 -11.23 -0.35 -4.39
C PHE A 266 -11.17 -1.87 -4.22
N ALA A 267 -9.97 -2.44 -4.38
CA ALA A 267 -9.71 -3.86 -4.16
C ALA A 267 -9.14 -4.09 -2.74
N TYR A 268 -9.45 -5.24 -2.16
CA TYR A 268 -8.90 -5.64 -0.86
C TYR A 268 -8.87 -7.17 -0.73
N VAL A 269 -8.09 -7.65 0.24
CA VAL A 269 -8.10 -9.07 0.61
C VAL A 269 -8.81 -9.25 1.95
N ARG A 270 -9.75 -10.19 1.96
CA ARG A 270 -10.32 -10.77 3.17
C ARG A 270 -9.66 -12.11 3.43
N TYR A 271 -9.15 -12.32 4.62
CA TYR A 271 -8.69 -13.64 5.05
C TYR A 271 -9.83 -14.42 5.69
N MET A 272 -9.80 -15.72 5.49
CA MET A 272 -10.74 -16.64 6.13
C MET A 272 -9.92 -17.63 6.97
N PRO A 273 -10.21 -17.76 8.28
CA PRO A 273 -9.59 -18.81 9.10
C PRO A 273 -9.77 -20.18 8.45
N ALA A 274 -8.78 -21.07 8.61
CA ALA A 274 -8.97 -22.47 8.26
C ALA A 274 -10.11 -23.03 9.12
N ALA A 275 -11.02 -23.75 8.49
CA ALA A 275 -12.13 -24.41 9.15
C ALA A 275 -11.66 -25.44 10.17
#